data_790c9fc174af80292165bf9d01820688
#
_entry.id   790c9fc174af80292165bf9d01820688
#
_cell.length_a   1.000
_cell.length_b   1.000
_cell.length_c   1.000
_cell.angle_alpha   90.00
_cell.angle_beta   90.00
_cell.angle_gamma   90.00
#
_symmetry.space_group_name_H-M   'P 1'
#
loop_
_entity.id
_entity.type
_entity.pdbx_description
1 polymer ?
#
loop_
_entity_poly.entity_id
_entity_poly.type
_entity_poly.pdbx_seq_one_letter_code
_entity_poly.pdbx_strand_id
1 'polypeptide(L)'
;MRLFRAFYLALLLASTGACVSSQVPPRPLDYPYSRIFVGTFNDVWAATVRVLDLYSITVANREAGLLQTEWSHFRFNPELYKHPDIDPVLEEVQYRLRIKLSKAYISQTGRPAVRVQVLKELKEYKNFFTDWEQIATDGYEEKIILYRVAQRLKIINTKKKAKARSSKKPRS
;
A
#
# COMPACT_ATOMS: atom_id res chain seq x y z
N MET A 1 67.87 2.69 -1.91
CA MET A 1 66.84 1.68 -1.80
C MET A 1 65.77 1.90 -0.71
N ARG A 2 65.99 2.71 0.32
CA ARG A 2 64.97 2.95 1.39
C ARG A 2 63.90 3.98 1.00
N LEU A 3 64.21 4.95 0.17
CA LEU A 3 63.26 5.98 -0.32
C LEU A 3 62.18 5.41 -1.27
N PHE A 4 62.52 4.42 -2.09
CA PHE A 4 61.57 3.81 -3.02
C PHE A 4 60.51 2.95 -2.31
N ARG A 5 60.85 2.34 -1.16
CA ARG A 5 59.91 1.57 -0.36
C ARG A 5 58.86 2.45 0.36
N ALA A 6 59.26 3.64 0.78
CA ALA A 6 58.34 4.59 1.42
C ALA A 6 57.29 5.14 0.42
N PHE A 7 57.71 5.36 -0.83
CA PHE A 7 56.80 5.85 -1.87
C PHE A 7 55.76 4.82 -2.30
N TYR A 8 56.16 3.54 -2.37
CA TYR A 8 55.21 2.44 -2.68
C TYR A 8 54.20 2.21 -1.57
N LEU A 9 54.58 2.37 -0.31
CA LEU A 9 53.65 2.23 0.83
C LEU A 9 52.62 3.37 0.89
N ALA A 10 53.02 4.59 0.53
CA ALA A 10 52.15 5.75 0.46
C ALA A 10 51.12 5.65 -0.69
N LEU A 11 51.52 5.06 -1.82
CA LEU A 11 50.64 4.86 -2.97
C LEU A 11 49.58 3.79 -2.74
N LEU A 12 49.88 2.78 -1.93
CA LEU A 12 48.93 1.70 -1.57
C LEU A 12 47.84 2.15 -0.56
N LEU A 13 48.12 3.18 0.24
CA LEU A 13 47.15 3.74 1.20
C LEU A 13 46.15 4.71 0.57
N ALA A 14 46.44 5.23 -0.62
CA ALA A 14 45.57 6.18 -1.32
C ALA A 14 44.43 5.52 -2.14
N SER A 15 44.42 4.19 -2.28
CA SER A 15 43.48 3.47 -3.13
C SER A 15 42.23 2.94 -2.42
N THR A 16 42.05 3.20 -1.13
CA THR A 16 40.78 2.89 -0.43
C THR A 16 39.75 4.01 -0.61
N GLY A 17 39.50 4.38 -1.86
CA GLY A 17 38.33 5.15 -2.24
C GLY A 17 37.08 4.30 -1.95
N ALA A 18 36.57 4.39 -0.73
CA ALA A 18 35.30 3.81 -0.37
C ALA A 18 34.25 4.39 -1.32
N CYS A 19 33.73 3.55 -2.23
CA CYS A 19 32.46 3.80 -2.90
C CYS A 19 31.39 3.92 -1.80
N VAL A 20 31.20 5.10 -1.27
CA VAL A 20 30.01 5.43 -0.49
C VAL A 20 28.86 5.39 -1.48
N SER A 21 28.27 4.22 -1.64
CA SER A 21 26.95 4.08 -2.24
C SER A 21 26.03 4.95 -1.40
N SER A 22 25.70 6.14 -1.90
CA SER A 22 24.66 6.98 -1.32
C SER A 22 23.32 6.25 -1.53
N GLN A 23 23.02 5.32 -0.64
CA GLN A 23 21.68 4.75 -0.56
C GLN A 23 20.77 5.92 -0.16
N VAL A 24 20.12 6.50 -1.16
CA VAL A 24 19.03 7.45 -0.94
C VAL A 24 18.04 6.68 -0.04
N PRO A 25 17.79 7.17 1.19
CA PRO A 25 16.85 6.48 2.07
C PRO A 25 15.53 6.34 1.32
N PRO A 26 14.88 5.17 1.39
CA PRO A 26 13.61 4.96 0.72
C PRO A 26 12.66 6.06 1.17
N ARG A 27 12.10 6.82 0.22
CA ARG A 27 11.12 7.86 0.52
C ARG A 27 10.02 7.24 1.37
N PRO A 28 9.63 7.88 2.49
CA PRO A 28 8.48 7.42 3.25
C PRO A 28 7.31 7.27 2.29
N LEU A 29 6.66 6.10 2.31
CA LEU A 29 5.46 5.88 1.50
C LEU A 29 4.43 6.91 1.94
N ASP A 30 4.13 7.84 1.07
CA ASP A 30 3.03 8.78 1.29
C ASP A 30 1.71 8.04 0.97
N TYR A 31 0.81 8.01 1.96
CA TYR A 31 -0.51 7.43 1.82
C TYR A 31 -1.53 8.57 1.69
N PRO A 32 -1.74 9.12 0.49
CA PRO A 32 -2.57 10.30 0.30
C PRO A 32 -4.04 10.02 0.64
N TYR A 33 -4.45 8.76 0.55
CA TYR A 33 -5.84 8.36 0.79
C TYR A 33 -5.98 7.64 2.12
N SER A 34 -6.65 8.28 3.07
CA SER A 34 -6.88 7.71 4.40
C SER A 34 -8.28 8.01 4.92
N ARG A 35 -8.79 7.11 5.77
CA ARG A 35 -10.07 7.29 6.47
C ARG A 35 -10.02 6.67 7.85
N ILE A 36 -10.68 7.32 8.80
CA ILE A 36 -10.83 6.81 10.18
C ILE A 36 -12.19 6.13 10.29
N PHE A 37 -12.17 4.90 10.78
CA PHE A 37 -13.36 4.08 11.03
C PHE A 37 -13.53 3.83 12.52
N VAL A 38 -14.71 4.14 13.06
CA VAL A 38 -15.06 3.83 14.46
C VAL A 38 -15.32 2.33 14.58
N GLY A 39 -14.59 1.68 15.49
CA GLY A 39 -14.70 0.24 15.72
C GLY A 39 -13.42 -0.37 16.24
N THR A 40 -13.47 -1.67 16.53
CA THR A 40 -12.28 -2.40 16.97
C THR A 40 -11.33 -2.66 15.79
N PHE A 41 -10.05 -2.79 16.08
CA PHE A 41 -9.04 -3.13 15.07
C PHE A 41 -9.42 -4.43 14.33
N ASN A 42 -9.93 -5.42 15.05
CA ASN A 42 -10.32 -6.71 14.49
C ASN A 42 -11.44 -6.60 13.46
N ASP A 43 -12.44 -5.76 13.73
CA ASP A 43 -13.57 -5.56 12.80
C ASP A 43 -13.14 -4.86 11.53
N VAL A 44 -12.31 -3.81 11.69
CA VAL A 44 -11.81 -3.04 10.54
C VAL A 44 -10.84 -3.88 9.71
N TRP A 45 -9.96 -4.66 10.36
CA TRP A 45 -9.07 -5.59 9.68
C TRP A 45 -9.86 -6.62 8.87
N ALA A 46 -10.82 -7.31 9.50
CA ALA A 46 -11.65 -8.30 8.82
C ALA A 46 -12.45 -7.71 7.65
N ALA A 47 -12.97 -6.49 7.82
CA ALA A 47 -13.66 -5.77 6.75
C ALA A 47 -12.72 -5.46 5.58
N THR A 48 -11.49 -5.02 5.87
CA THR A 48 -10.49 -4.67 4.85
C THR A 48 -10.03 -5.91 4.08
N VAL A 49 -9.69 -7.00 4.78
CA VAL A 49 -9.33 -8.27 4.13
C VAL A 49 -10.47 -8.74 3.21
N ARG A 50 -11.71 -8.66 3.67
CA ARG A 50 -12.87 -9.08 2.87
C ARG A 50 -13.11 -8.20 1.62
N VAL A 51 -12.75 -6.94 1.67
CA VAL A 51 -12.82 -6.05 0.51
C VAL A 51 -11.76 -6.41 -0.53
N LEU A 52 -10.64 -6.96 -0.06
CA LEU A 52 -9.53 -7.40 -0.92
C LEU A 52 -9.64 -8.84 -1.42
N ASP A 53 -10.77 -9.53 -1.18
CA ASP A 53 -10.96 -10.93 -1.63
C ASP A 53 -10.75 -11.13 -3.15
N LEU A 54 -10.90 -10.07 -3.94
CA LEU A 54 -10.69 -10.10 -5.40
C LEU A 54 -9.22 -9.88 -5.79
N TYR A 55 -8.35 -9.58 -4.83
CA TYR A 55 -6.93 -9.32 -5.06
C TYR A 55 -6.09 -10.44 -4.44
N SER A 56 -5.05 -10.86 -5.13
CA SER A 56 -4.07 -11.81 -4.58
C SER A 56 -3.25 -11.12 -3.48
N ILE A 57 -3.49 -11.46 -2.21
CA ILE A 57 -2.76 -10.88 -1.08
C ILE A 57 -1.46 -11.65 -0.87
N THR A 58 -0.32 -10.96 -0.95
CA THR A 58 1.01 -11.53 -0.70
C THR A 58 1.52 -11.28 0.72
N VAL A 59 1.10 -10.17 1.34
CA VAL A 59 1.47 -9.84 2.71
C VAL A 59 0.22 -9.54 3.52
N ALA A 60 0.04 -10.26 4.63
CA ALA A 60 -1.03 -10.03 5.59
C ALA A 60 -0.45 -10.07 7.01
N ASN A 61 0.24 -8.99 7.41
CA ASN A 61 0.79 -8.87 8.75
C ASN A 61 -0.17 -8.05 9.63
N ARG A 62 -0.96 -8.76 10.44
CA ARG A 62 -1.97 -8.14 11.30
C ARG A 62 -1.37 -7.34 12.45
N GLU A 63 -0.24 -7.76 12.98
CA GLU A 63 0.42 -7.07 14.10
C GLU A 63 0.96 -5.71 13.66
N ALA A 64 1.60 -5.68 12.50
CA ALA A 64 2.06 -4.45 11.87
C ALA A 64 0.91 -3.64 11.22
N GLY A 65 -0.29 -4.24 11.08
CA GLY A 65 -1.41 -3.63 10.40
C GLY A 65 -1.16 -3.43 8.89
N LEU A 66 -0.44 -4.35 8.26
CA LEU A 66 -0.02 -4.22 6.86
C LEU A 66 -0.66 -5.30 5.99
N LEU A 67 -1.30 -4.87 4.91
CA LEU A 67 -1.76 -5.71 3.81
C LEU A 67 -1.10 -5.24 2.52
N GLN A 68 -0.67 -6.20 1.70
CA GLN A 68 -0.12 -5.90 0.38
C GLN A 68 -0.62 -6.95 -0.61
N THR A 69 -1.01 -6.50 -1.79
CA THR A 69 -1.37 -7.39 -2.90
C THR A 69 -0.16 -7.72 -3.76
N GLU A 70 -0.30 -8.75 -4.56
CA GLU A 70 0.62 -9.03 -5.66
C GLU A 70 0.59 -7.92 -6.70
N TRP A 71 1.64 -7.85 -7.51
CA TRP A 71 1.62 -7.04 -8.71
C TRP A 71 0.65 -7.64 -9.73
N SER A 72 -0.34 -6.87 -10.14
CA SER A 72 -1.32 -7.24 -11.16
C SER A 72 -1.09 -6.44 -12.41
N HIS A 73 -1.19 -7.10 -13.56
CA HIS A 73 -1.13 -6.42 -14.85
C HIS A 73 -2.48 -5.73 -15.12
N PHE A 74 -2.42 -4.48 -15.44
CA PHE A 74 -3.57 -3.77 -15.96
C PHE A 74 -3.53 -3.87 -17.49
N ARG A 75 -4.40 -4.67 -18.07
CA ARG A 75 -4.60 -4.64 -19.51
C ARG A 75 -5.48 -3.43 -19.82
N PHE A 76 -4.86 -2.42 -20.34
CA PHE A 76 -5.59 -1.28 -20.87
C PHE A 76 -6.41 -1.77 -22.07
N ASN A 77 -7.74 -1.60 -22.01
CA ASN A 77 -8.57 -1.82 -23.20
C ASN A 77 -8.66 -0.49 -23.96
N PRO A 78 -7.94 -0.33 -25.09
CA PRO A 78 -7.91 0.94 -25.82
C PRO A 78 -9.28 1.31 -26.41
N GLU A 79 -10.23 0.36 -26.52
CA GLU A 79 -11.58 0.65 -26.99
C GLU A 79 -12.43 1.44 -25.99
N LEU A 80 -12.12 1.34 -24.68
CA LEU A 80 -12.85 2.06 -23.62
C LEU A 80 -12.29 3.47 -23.38
N TYR A 81 -11.08 3.75 -23.80
CA TYR A 81 -10.41 5.05 -23.63
C TYR A 81 -9.88 5.55 -24.97
N LYS A 82 -10.75 6.02 -25.82
CA LYS A 82 -10.35 6.79 -27.02
C LYS A 82 -9.91 8.19 -26.60
N HIS A 83 -8.70 8.30 -26.07
CA HIS A 83 -8.05 9.60 -25.97
C HIS A 83 -7.29 9.86 -27.28
N PRO A 84 -7.56 10.97 -27.99
CA PRO A 84 -6.99 11.21 -29.32
C PRO A 84 -5.47 11.35 -29.34
N ASP A 85 -4.86 11.59 -28.19
CA ASP A 85 -3.41 11.85 -28.06
C ASP A 85 -2.62 10.70 -27.40
N ILE A 86 -3.25 9.57 -27.12
CA ILE A 86 -2.54 8.40 -26.58
C ILE A 86 -2.34 7.41 -27.71
N ASP A 87 -1.09 7.31 -28.15
CA ASP A 87 -0.66 6.27 -29.07
C ASP A 87 -0.97 4.89 -28.44
N PRO A 88 -1.64 3.98 -29.13
CA PRO A 88 -2.00 2.66 -28.60
C PRO A 88 -0.80 1.71 -28.50
N VAL A 89 0.38 2.20 -28.24
CA VAL A 89 1.49 1.38 -27.80
C VAL A 89 1.05 0.74 -26.50
N LEU A 90 0.93 -0.57 -26.51
CA LEU A 90 0.56 -1.43 -25.39
C LEU A 90 1.54 -1.19 -24.22
N GLU A 91 1.32 -0.13 -23.49
CA GLU A 91 2.07 0.15 -22.29
C GLU A 91 1.65 -0.87 -21.23
N GLU A 92 2.55 -1.78 -20.90
CA GLU A 92 2.31 -2.71 -19.81
C GLU A 92 2.33 -1.93 -18.51
N VAL A 93 1.16 -1.77 -17.92
CA VAL A 93 1.02 -1.15 -16.60
C VAL A 93 0.82 -2.23 -15.56
N GLN A 94 1.60 -2.19 -14.51
CA GLN A 94 1.42 -3.02 -13.32
C GLN A 94 1.02 -2.16 -12.13
N TYR A 95 0.17 -2.74 -11.28
CA TYR A 95 -0.20 -2.09 -10.03
C TYR A 95 -0.23 -3.08 -8.88
N ARG A 96 -0.04 -2.57 -7.67
CA ARG A 96 -0.33 -3.27 -6.42
C ARG A 96 -0.91 -2.31 -5.39
N LEU A 97 -1.62 -2.87 -4.44
CA LEU A 97 -2.18 -2.12 -3.32
C LEU A 97 -1.37 -2.36 -2.06
N ARG A 98 -1.05 -1.29 -1.35
CA ARG A 98 -0.55 -1.34 0.02
C ARG A 98 -1.54 -0.66 0.94
N ILE A 99 -1.93 -1.36 1.99
CA ILE A 99 -2.90 -0.86 2.94
C ILE A 99 -2.31 -0.94 4.33
N LYS A 100 -2.32 0.20 5.04
CA LYS A 100 -1.85 0.30 6.41
C LYS A 100 -3.01 0.60 7.33
N LEU A 101 -3.18 -0.24 8.35
CA LEU A 101 -4.14 -0.04 9.42
C LEU A 101 -3.41 0.35 10.70
N SER A 102 -3.81 1.45 11.32
CA SER A 102 -3.25 1.89 12.60
C SER A 102 -4.37 2.16 13.60
N LYS A 103 -4.15 1.74 14.86
CA LYS A 103 -5.07 2.04 15.97
C LYS A 103 -5.15 3.55 16.18
N ALA A 104 -6.34 4.05 16.40
CA ALA A 104 -6.64 5.44 16.65
C ALA A 104 -7.76 5.55 17.70
N TYR A 105 -7.99 6.75 18.20
CA TYR A 105 -9.09 7.07 19.11
C TYR A 105 -9.77 8.34 18.64
N ILE A 106 -11.07 8.41 18.84
CA ILE A 106 -11.82 9.65 18.60
C ILE A 106 -11.61 10.58 19.80
N SER A 107 -10.93 11.67 19.60
CA SER A 107 -10.52 12.59 20.68
C SER A 107 -11.68 13.04 21.58
N GLN A 108 -12.85 13.30 21.00
CA GLN A 108 -14.03 13.80 21.73
C GLN A 108 -14.73 12.74 22.61
N THR A 109 -14.62 11.47 22.27
CA THR A 109 -15.40 10.39 22.89
C THR A 109 -14.57 9.26 23.48
N GLY A 110 -13.25 9.27 23.27
CA GLY A 110 -12.35 8.17 23.65
C GLY A 110 -12.66 6.84 22.96
N ARG A 111 -13.56 6.81 21.98
CA ARG A 111 -13.98 5.57 21.33
C ARG A 111 -12.85 5.02 20.47
N PRO A 112 -12.65 3.68 20.47
CA PRO A 112 -11.66 3.05 19.62
C PRO A 112 -12.02 3.28 18.15
N ALA A 113 -11.01 3.61 17.38
CA ALA A 113 -11.08 3.82 15.94
C ALA A 113 -9.84 3.22 15.27
N VAL A 114 -9.89 3.08 13.96
CA VAL A 114 -8.78 2.60 13.14
C VAL A 114 -8.64 3.51 11.94
N ARG A 115 -7.44 4.00 11.73
CA ARG A 115 -7.09 4.70 10.48
C ARG A 115 -6.70 3.64 9.45
N VAL A 116 -7.37 3.65 8.32
CA VAL A 116 -7.02 2.85 7.15
C VAL A 116 -6.45 3.78 6.10
N GLN A 117 -5.26 3.48 5.64
CA GLN A 117 -4.53 4.22 4.63
C GLN A 117 -4.32 3.30 3.44
N VAL A 118 -4.62 3.76 2.25
CA VAL A 118 -4.51 2.98 1.00
C VAL A 118 -3.57 3.70 0.07
N LEU A 119 -2.66 2.95 -0.51
CA LEU A 119 -1.73 3.39 -1.54
C LEU A 119 -1.78 2.39 -2.69
N LYS A 120 -2.10 2.87 -3.88
CA LYS A 120 -1.92 2.14 -5.13
C LYS A 120 -0.58 2.54 -5.72
N GLU A 121 0.31 1.58 -5.83
CA GLU A 121 1.57 1.75 -6.55
C GLU A 121 1.33 1.34 -8.00
N LEU A 122 1.61 2.25 -8.91
CA LEU A 122 1.53 2.05 -10.36
C LEU A 122 2.92 2.12 -10.95
N LYS A 123 3.21 1.26 -11.89
CA LYS A 123 4.43 1.33 -12.70
C LYS A 123 4.12 0.95 -14.15
N GLU A 124 4.77 1.63 -15.04
CA GLU A 124 4.67 1.50 -16.48
C GLU A 124 5.99 1.04 -17.07
N TYR A 125 5.94 0.11 -18.02
CA TYR A 125 7.11 -0.32 -18.76
C TYR A 125 7.30 0.62 -19.96
N LYS A 126 8.36 1.42 -19.93
CA LYS A 126 8.61 2.39 -21.02
C LYS A 126 9.41 1.83 -22.16
N ASN A 127 10.53 1.22 -21.88
CA ASN A 127 11.37 0.61 -22.90
C ASN A 127 12.45 -0.27 -22.26
N PHE A 128 13.19 -1.00 -23.08
CA PHE A 128 14.26 -1.91 -22.65
C PHE A 128 15.40 -1.23 -21.83
N PHE A 129 15.63 0.06 -22.03
CA PHE A 129 16.72 0.78 -21.36
C PHE A 129 16.32 1.39 -20.02
N THR A 130 15.06 1.78 -19.87
CA THR A 130 14.56 2.47 -18.65
C THR A 130 13.78 1.55 -17.74
N ASP A 131 13.43 0.33 -18.21
CA ASP A 131 12.67 -0.65 -17.42
C ASP A 131 11.33 -0.09 -16.90
N TRP A 132 10.94 -0.43 -15.69
CA TRP A 132 9.68 -0.02 -15.06
C TRP A 132 9.82 1.33 -14.36
N GLU A 133 9.01 2.31 -14.74
CA GLU A 133 8.94 3.61 -14.09
C GLU A 133 7.67 3.74 -13.24
N GLN A 134 7.83 4.30 -12.05
CA GLN A 134 6.69 4.55 -11.16
C GLN A 134 5.92 5.78 -11.64
N ILE A 135 4.61 5.62 -11.83
CA ILE A 135 3.69 6.69 -12.21
C ILE A 135 2.72 7.03 -11.07
N ALA A 136 2.14 8.21 -11.13
CA ALA A 136 1.17 8.66 -10.14
C ALA A 136 -0.17 7.93 -10.29
N THR A 137 -0.84 7.66 -9.17
CA THR A 137 -2.21 7.14 -9.15
C THR A 137 -3.23 8.28 -9.29
N ASP A 138 -4.39 7.99 -9.88
CA ASP A 138 -5.56 8.88 -9.92
C ASP A 138 -6.35 8.89 -8.60
N GLY A 139 -6.03 7.96 -7.69
CA GLY A 139 -6.68 7.81 -6.40
C GLY A 139 -8.10 7.25 -6.43
N TYR A 140 -8.58 6.84 -7.58
CA TYR A 140 -9.96 6.35 -7.72
C TYR A 140 -10.15 5.01 -7.00
N GLU A 141 -9.24 4.06 -7.20
CA GLU A 141 -9.31 2.74 -6.60
C GLU A 141 -9.13 2.80 -5.09
N GLU A 142 -8.24 3.65 -4.59
CA GLU A 142 -8.03 3.87 -3.15
C GLU A 142 -9.32 4.37 -2.48
N LYS A 143 -10.01 5.32 -3.10
CA LYS A 143 -11.30 5.83 -2.62
C LYS A 143 -12.38 4.75 -2.63
N ILE A 144 -12.44 3.92 -3.69
CA ILE A 144 -13.39 2.80 -3.78
C ILE A 144 -13.13 1.79 -2.68
N ILE A 145 -11.87 1.43 -2.40
CA ILE A 145 -11.52 0.51 -1.33
C ILE A 145 -11.99 1.06 0.02
N LEU A 146 -11.67 2.31 0.34
CA LEU A 146 -12.12 2.96 1.57
C LEU A 146 -13.65 3.01 1.69
N TYR A 147 -14.35 3.25 0.59
CA TYR A 147 -15.81 3.21 0.55
C TYR A 147 -16.35 1.80 0.82
N ARG A 148 -15.81 0.77 0.16
CA ARG A 148 -16.22 -0.63 0.36
C ARG A 148 -15.97 -1.11 1.78
N VAL A 149 -14.85 -0.71 2.40
CA VAL A 149 -14.58 -0.98 3.82
C VAL A 149 -15.65 -0.35 4.71
N ALA A 150 -16.06 0.90 4.44
CA ALA A 150 -17.15 1.56 5.17
C ALA A 150 -18.47 0.79 5.08
N GLN A 151 -18.86 0.36 3.89
CA GLN A 151 -20.09 -0.42 3.68
C GLN A 151 -20.02 -1.77 4.39
N ARG A 152 -18.88 -2.46 4.33
CA ARG A 152 -18.68 -3.73 5.00
C ARG A 152 -18.80 -3.62 6.51
N LEU A 153 -18.24 -2.57 7.10
CA LEU A 153 -18.37 -2.29 8.53
C LEU A 153 -19.80 -2.01 8.96
N LYS A 154 -20.61 -1.33 8.14
CA LYS A 154 -22.03 -1.15 8.42
C LYS A 154 -22.74 -2.50 8.55
N ILE A 155 -22.46 -3.44 7.64
CA ILE A 155 -23.06 -4.79 7.66
C ILE A 155 -22.63 -5.55 8.92
N ILE A 156 -21.34 -5.51 9.29
CA ILE A 156 -20.81 -6.17 10.49
C ILE A 156 -21.50 -5.63 11.74
N ASN A 157 -21.62 -4.31 11.86
CA ASN A 157 -22.24 -3.65 13.00
C ASN A 157 -23.73 -3.97 13.11
N THR A 158 -24.45 -4.02 11.99
CA THR A 158 -25.86 -4.41 11.96
C THR A 158 -26.05 -5.85 12.43
N LYS A 159 -25.23 -6.79 11.96
CA LYS A 159 -25.27 -8.19 12.40
C LYS A 159 -24.98 -8.33 13.90
N LYS A 160 -24.00 -7.60 14.43
CA LYS A 160 -23.69 -7.60 15.87
C LYS A 160 -24.87 -7.09 16.71
N LYS A 161 -25.50 -6.00 16.27
CA LYS A 161 -26.71 -5.45 16.96
C LYS A 161 -27.87 -6.46 16.93
N ALA A 162 -28.12 -7.11 15.81
CA ALA A 162 -29.18 -8.12 15.68
C ALA A 162 -28.91 -9.30 16.63
N LYS A 163 -27.68 -9.83 16.64
CA LYS A 163 -27.29 -10.94 17.54
C LYS A 163 -27.44 -10.56 19.03
N ALA A 164 -27.05 -9.35 19.41
CA ALA A 164 -27.19 -8.87 20.79
C ALA A 164 -28.66 -8.73 21.21
N ARG A 165 -29.57 -8.39 20.29
CA ARG A 165 -31.01 -8.33 20.55
C ARG A 165 -31.64 -9.72 20.72
N SER A 166 -31.25 -10.68 19.89
CA SER A 166 -31.75 -12.06 19.97
C SER A 166 -31.33 -12.77 21.25
N SER A 167 -30.11 -12.50 21.76
CA SER A 167 -29.63 -13.09 23.01
C SER A 167 -30.29 -12.52 24.28
N LYS A 168 -30.92 -11.33 24.19
CA LYS A 168 -31.64 -10.70 25.31
C LYS A 168 -33.13 -11.07 25.42
N LYS A 169 -33.68 -11.81 24.43
CA LYS A 169 -35.06 -12.23 24.49
C LYS A 169 -35.18 -13.46 25.41
N PRO A 170 -35.87 -13.37 26.57
CA PRO A 170 -36.03 -14.51 27.47
C PRO A 170 -36.75 -15.62 26.72
N ARG A 171 -36.33 -16.86 26.90
CA ARG A 171 -37.09 -18.05 26.49
C ARG A 171 -38.33 -18.11 27.41
N SER A 172 -39.49 -17.72 26.88
CA SER A 172 -40.77 -17.97 27.49
C SER A 172 -41.13 -19.46 27.37
#